data_41e5a7d61a2160856583d5bc4bf2b7e7
#
_entry.id   41e5a7d61a2160856583d5bc4bf2b7e7
#
_cell.length_a   1.000
_cell.length_b   1.000
_cell.length_c   1.000
_cell.angle_alpha   90.00
_cell.angle_beta   90.00
_cell.angle_gamma   90.00
#
_symmetry.space_group_name_H-M   'P 1'
#
loop_
_entity.id
_entity.type
_entity.pdbx_description
1 polymer ?
#
loop_
_entity_poly.entity_id
_entity_poly.type
_entity_poly.pdbx_seq_one_letter_code
_entity_poly.pdbx_strand_id
1 'polypeptide(L)'
;MNKYLLGTLFLAASLFAVQPAEAGIFSFLHKKKTEKKAPQKTSYEKILTDQPVTTAAGPLLTLHKADGKLYIELPKATLGKDFLLGVTLSSVSNASLGTVGFRNSNPVHFRFVRKDSVVVMDLVNTDFLIPTPNAAVQRSAKDNYTNLSFLSFPVKGWSKDSASVLIDASSFFLKDNKFFPVIGDDMNGLSVNTNLDDDLTHIKTLKSFKTNASVTVERSYSADIRSERGTVASDYPITIGVNYTLMALPEQPMVPRLSDTRIGLFLTSKYIFDNDKRIENTTFVRRWRVEPADTAAYMAGRLVAPKKHIVYYVDPGFPDLWKQAIRVGVL
;
A
#
# COMPACT_ATOMS: atom_id res chain seq x y z
N MET A 1 -41.09 -45.74 -0.32
CA MET A 1 -42.45 -45.16 -0.11
C MET A 1 -42.39 -43.71 -0.64
N ASN A 2 -42.76 -43.57 -1.87
CA ASN A 2 -43.83 -42.78 -2.51
C ASN A 2 -44.24 -41.53 -1.73
N LYS A 3 -44.19 -40.29 -2.36
CA LYS A 3 -45.19 -39.82 -3.33
C LYS A 3 -44.76 -38.53 -4.02
N TYR A 4 -44.96 -38.54 -5.34
CA TYR A 4 -45.04 -37.38 -6.24
C TYR A 4 -46.26 -36.51 -5.91
N LEU A 5 -46.17 -35.22 -6.17
CA LEU A 5 -47.33 -34.46 -6.65
C LEU A 5 -46.94 -33.36 -7.65
N LEU A 6 -47.54 -33.51 -8.83
CA LEU A 6 -47.65 -32.54 -9.92
C LEU A 6 -48.64 -31.42 -9.54
N GLY A 7 -48.47 -30.26 -10.16
CA GLY A 7 -49.51 -29.21 -10.15
C GLY A 7 -49.08 -28.04 -10.99
N THR A 8 -49.38 -28.10 -12.21
CA THR A 8 -50.30 -27.43 -13.16
C THR A 8 -50.01 -25.96 -13.51
N LEU A 9 -49.71 -25.81 -14.79
CA LEU A 9 -49.70 -24.59 -15.61
C LEU A 9 -51.07 -23.90 -15.61
N PHE A 10 -51.12 -22.57 -15.47
CA PHE A 10 -52.28 -21.76 -15.93
C PHE A 10 -51.79 -20.74 -16.96
N LEU A 11 -52.20 -20.98 -18.20
CA LEU A 11 -52.18 -20.06 -19.33
C LEU A 11 -53.46 -19.23 -19.27
N ALA A 12 -53.35 -17.93 -19.20
CA ALA A 12 -54.51 -17.04 -19.45
C ALA A 12 -54.20 -16.15 -20.65
N ALA A 13 -54.85 -16.49 -21.75
CA ALA A 13 -54.98 -15.66 -22.93
C ALA A 13 -56.10 -14.63 -22.70
N SER A 14 -55.84 -13.37 -22.90
CA SER A 14 -56.87 -12.33 -23.00
C SER A 14 -56.88 -11.69 -24.38
N LEU A 15 -58.06 -11.79 -24.98
CA LEU A 15 -58.43 -11.34 -26.33
C LEU A 15 -58.31 -9.82 -26.49
N PHE A 16 -57.88 -9.45 -27.68
CA PHE A 16 -58.00 -8.11 -28.25
C PHE A 16 -59.46 -7.78 -28.58
N ALA A 17 -59.92 -6.62 -28.15
CA ALA A 17 -61.09 -5.95 -28.74
C ALA A 17 -60.61 -4.66 -29.39
N VAL A 18 -60.75 -4.61 -30.70
CA VAL A 18 -60.61 -3.41 -31.56
C VAL A 18 -61.84 -2.61 -31.52
N GLN A 19 -61.77 -1.32 -31.28
CA GLN A 19 -62.87 -0.33 -31.66
C GLN A 19 -62.22 0.87 -32.39
N PRO A 20 -63.02 1.47 -33.35
CA PRO A 20 -62.43 2.34 -34.34
C PRO A 20 -62.33 3.80 -33.90
N ALA A 21 -61.53 4.53 -34.66
CA ALA A 21 -61.17 5.93 -34.52
C ALA A 21 -62.32 6.90 -34.81
N GLU A 22 -62.39 7.94 -33.99
CA GLU A 22 -62.94 9.22 -34.45
C GLU A 22 -61.88 10.32 -34.30
N ALA A 23 -61.71 11.07 -35.37
CA ALA A 23 -60.74 12.14 -35.52
C ALA A 23 -61.26 13.42 -34.81
N GLY A 24 -60.45 13.93 -33.93
CA GLY A 24 -60.62 15.25 -33.33
C GLY A 24 -59.29 16.02 -33.39
N ILE A 25 -59.19 16.91 -34.37
CA ILE A 25 -58.09 17.85 -34.57
C ILE A 25 -58.15 18.92 -33.47
N PHE A 26 -57.20 18.94 -32.57
CA PHE A 26 -56.69 20.17 -31.94
C PHE A 26 -55.27 19.95 -31.45
N SER A 27 -54.32 20.43 -32.25
CA SER A 27 -52.88 20.50 -31.91
C SER A 27 -52.62 21.58 -30.85
N PHE A 28 -52.38 21.19 -29.66
CA PHE A 28 -51.58 22.04 -28.74
C PHE A 28 -50.16 21.54 -28.66
N LEU A 29 -49.29 22.20 -29.40
CA LEU A 29 -47.83 22.10 -29.27
C LEU A 29 -47.40 22.53 -27.88
N HIS A 30 -47.42 21.61 -26.91
CA HIS A 30 -46.60 21.71 -25.72
C HIS A 30 -45.24 21.14 -26.06
N LYS A 31 -44.32 22.01 -26.44
CA LYS A 31 -42.90 21.76 -26.43
C LYS A 31 -42.50 21.42 -25.00
N LYS A 32 -42.50 20.12 -24.62
CA LYS A 32 -41.82 19.65 -23.41
C LYS A 32 -40.37 20.08 -23.56
N LYS A 33 -39.98 21.14 -22.84
CA LYS A 33 -38.59 21.44 -22.56
C LYS A 33 -38.01 20.19 -21.89
N THR A 34 -37.27 19.42 -22.65
CA THR A 34 -36.43 18.38 -22.07
C THR A 34 -35.36 19.12 -21.25
N GLU A 35 -35.63 19.31 -19.98
CA GLU A 35 -34.56 19.71 -19.04
C GLU A 35 -33.48 18.67 -19.18
N LYS A 36 -32.35 19.05 -19.78
CA LYS A 36 -31.12 18.26 -19.71
C LYS A 36 -30.77 18.17 -18.24
N LYS A 37 -31.10 17.03 -17.61
CA LYS A 37 -30.57 16.72 -16.28
C LYS A 37 -29.07 16.96 -16.33
N ALA A 38 -28.56 17.82 -15.44
CA ALA A 38 -27.13 18.03 -15.29
C ALA A 38 -26.47 16.66 -15.14
N PRO A 39 -25.30 16.42 -15.76
CA PRO A 39 -24.62 15.13 -15.68
C PRO A 39 -24.40 14.79 -14.21
N GLN A 40 -24.88 13.63 -13.81
CA GLN A 40 -24.82 13.19 -12.42
C GLN A 40 -23.34 12.91 -12.08
N LYS A 41 -22.82 13.60 -11.05
CA LYS A 41 -21.43 13.40 -10.59
C LYS A 41 -21.16 11.94 -10.27
N THR A 42 -20.02 11.44 -10.69
CA THR A 42 -19.51 10.11 -10.32
C THR A 42 -19.18 10.04 -8.83
N SER A 43 -19.04 8.84 -8.27
CA SER A 43 -18.59 8.68 -6.88
C SER A 43 -17.20 9.28 -6.65
N TYR A 44 -16.31 9.18 -7.66
CA TYR A 44 -15.01 9.84 -7.67
C TYR A 44 -15.14 11.36 -7.49
N GLU A 45 -15.94 12.00 -8.33
CA GLU A 45 -16.16 13.45 -8.27
C GLU A 45 -16.82 13.88 -6.96
N LYS A 46 -17.82 13.14 -6.46
CA LYS A 46 -18.49 13.46 -5.19
C LYS A 46 -17.50 13.48 -4.02
N ILE A 47 -16.62 12.47 -3.90
CA ILE A 47 -15.62 12.40 -2.84
C ILE A 47 -14.67 13.58 -2.88
N LEU A 48 -14.26 14.01 -4.06
CA LEU A 48 -13.23 15.04 -4.22
C LEU A 48 -13.76 16.47 -4.33
N THR A 49 -15.07 16.67 -4.54
CA THR A 49 -15.63 18.02 -4.75
C THR A 49 -16.76 18.43 -3.81
N ASP A 50 -17.47 17.46 -3.20
CA ASP A 50 -18.68 17.77 -2.41
C ASP A 50 -18.37 17.99 -0.91
N GLN A 51 -17.11 17.92 -0.52
CA GLN A 51 -16.63 18.07 0.84
C GLN A 51 -15.22 18.68 0.87
N PRO A 52 -14.76 19.20 2.01
CA PRO A 52 -13.37 19.66 2.16
C PRO A 52 -12.39 18.51 1.95
N VAL A 53 -11.40 18.71 1.07
CA VAL A 53 -10.38 17.72 0.75
C VAL A 53 -8.99 18.31 0.91
N THR A 54 -8.13 17.65 1.68
CA THR A 54 -6.71 17.92 1.70
C THR A 54 -6.00 16.97 0.74
N THR A 55 -5.28 17.51 -0.22
CA THR A 55 -4.62 16.72 -1.27
C THR A 55 -3.11 16.88 -1.23
N ALA A 56 -2.38 15.77 -1.30
CA ALA A 56 -0.96 15.72 -1.59
C ALA A 56 -0.76 15.05 -2.97
N ALA A 57 -0.65 15.87 -4.00
CA ALA A 57 -0.47 15.41 -5.36
C ALA A 57 0.99 15.06 -5.66
N GLY A 58 1.21 13.97 -6.39
CA GLY A 58 2.52 13.57 -6.86
C GLY A 58 2.43 12.65 -8.08
N PRO A 59 3.51 12.56 -8.87
CA PRO A 59 3.50 11.76 -10.10
C PRO A 59 3.46 10.24 -9.86
N LEU A 60 3.82 9.77 -8.65
CA LEU A 60 3.73 8.37 -8.30
C LEU A 60 2.29 7.96 -7.97
N LEU A 61 1.64 8.73 -7.11
CA LEU A 61 0.25 8.59 -6.68
C LEU A 61 -0.20 9.89 -6.00
N THR A 62 -1.50 10.09 -5.86
CA THR A 62 -2.05 11.24 -5.13
C THR A 62 -2.80 10.74 -3.88
N LEU A 63 -2.58 11.41 -2.76
CA LEU A 63 -3.23 11.14 -1.49
C LEU A 63 -4.28 12.20 -1.20
N HIS A 64 -5.48 11.78 -0.77
CA HIS A 64 -6.56 12.68 -0.40
C HIS A 64 -7.07 12.33 1.00
N LYS A 65 -7.19 13.34 1.86
CA LYS A 65 -7.94 13.25 3.12
C LYS A 65 -9.28 13.95 2.92
N ALA A 66 -10.36 13.20 3.04
CA ALA A 66 -11.72 13.71 2.90
C ALA A 66 -12.61 13.06 3.96
N ASP A 67 -13.32 13.84 4.76
CA ASP A 67 -14.19 13.37 5.84
C ASP A 67 -13.49 12.35 6.77
N GLY A 68 -12.29 12.70 7.23
CA GLY A 68 -11.47 11.84 8.09
C GLY A 68 -10.88 10.58 7.43
N LYS A 69 -11.29 10.24 6.22
CA LYS A 69 -10.86 9.05 5.45
C LYS A 69 -9.64 9.32 4.59
N LEU A 70 -8.89 8.26 4.32
CA LEU A 70 -7.78 8.28 3.37
C LEU A 70 -8.18 7.64 2.05
N TYR A 71 -8.06 8.41 1.00
CA TYR A 71 -8.19 7.91 -0.37
C TYR A 71 -6.84 8.00 -1.07
N ILE A 72 -6.53 6.97 -1.87
CA ILE A 72 -5.35 6.95 -2.74
C ILE A 72 -5.83 6.95 -4.19
N GLU A 73 -5.38 7.92 -4.95
CA GLU A 73 -5.55 7.94 -6.39
C GLU A 73 -4.31 7.34 -7.04
N LEU A 74 -4.47 6.19 -7.66
CA LEU A 74 -3.43 5.41 -8.32
C LEU A 74 -3.51 5.60 -9.82
N PRO A 75 -2.50 6.19 -10.47
CA PRO A 75 -2.37 6.13 -11.92
C PRO A 75 -2.38 4.67 -12.41
N LYS A 76 -3.04 4.37 -13.52
CA LYS A 76 -3.02 3.01 -14.12
C LYS A 76 -1.60 2.48 -14.31
N ALA A 77 -0.67 3.37 -14.66
CA ALA A 77 0.73 3.04 -14.86
C ALA A 77 1.45 2.56 -13.59
N THR A 78 0.88 2.77 -12.40
CA THR A 78 1.43 2.29 -11.12
C THR A 78 0.90 0.91 -10.72
N LEU A 79 -0.20 0.46 -11.33
CA LEU A 79 -0.73 -0.89 -11.09
C LEU A 79 0.27 -1.94 -11.62
N GLY A 80 0.56 -2.95 -10.82
CA GLY A 80 1.52 -4.00 -11.12
C GLY A 80 2.99 -3.62 -10.90
N LYS A 81 3.31 -2.35 -10.61
CA LYS A 81 4.67 -1.95 -10.24
C LYS A 81 5.02 -2.41 -8.83
N ASP A 82 6.31 -2.60 -8.61
CA ASP A 82 6.86 -3.01 -7.33
C ASP A 82 7.01 -1.82 -6.37
N PHE A 83 6.48 -2.00 -5.17
CA PHE A 83 6.56 -1.06 -4.07
C PHE A 83 7.17 -1.68 -2.83
N LEU A 84 7.76 -0.83 -2.00
CA LEU A 84 8.17 -1.15 -0.64
C LEU A 84 7.31 -0.34 0.33
N LEU A 85 6.67 -1.01 1.29
CA LEU A 85 5.99 -0.37 2.40
C LEU A 85 6.93 -0.38 3.61
N GLY A 86 7.25 0.79 4.13
CA GLY A 86 7.94 0.97 5.41
C GLY A 86 7.02 1.62 6.43
N VAL A 87 7.07 1.14 7.67
CA VAL A 87 6.30 1.68 8.79
C VAL A 87 7.26 2.08 9.90
N THR A 88 7.20 3.34 10.35
CA THR A 88 8.09 3.88 11.39
C THR A 88 7.29 4.68 12.41
N LEU A 89 7.81 4.77 13.63
CA LEU A 89 7.27 5.67 14.64
C LEU A 89 7.70 7.11 14.34
N SER A 90 6.77 8.03 14.34
CA SER A 90 7.02 9.47 14.14
C SER A 90 6.90 10.29 15.42
N SER A 91 6.16 9.79 16.42
CA SER A 91 6.06 10.34 17.76
C SER A 91 5.55 9.27 18.72
N VAL A 92 5.84 9.43 20.01
CA VAL A 92 5.34 8.57 21.10
C VAL A 92 5.03 9.44 22.32
N SER A 93 3.93 9.13 23.01
CA SER A 93 3.56 9.82 24.27
C SER A 93 4.46 9.40 25.44
N ASN A 94 5.14 8.26 25.34
CA ASN A 94 6.08 7.75 26.31
C ASN A 94 7.24 7.01 25.60
N ALA A 95 8.48 7.34 25.95
CA ALA A 95 9.68 6.78 25.32
C ALA A 95 9.80 5.26 25.49
N SER A 96 9.14 4.66 26.48
CA SER A 96 9.10 3.20 26.65
C SER A 96 8.31 2.49 25.56
N LEU A 97 7.44 3.19 24.83
CA LEU A 97 6.62 2.62 23.74
C LEU A 97 7.44 2.31 22.47
N GLY A 98 8.59 2.93 22.32
CA GLY A 98 9.48 2.73 21.18
C GLY A 98 10.33 3.95 20.86
N THR A 99 11.25 3.76 19.95
CA THR A 99 12.18 4.81 19.53
C THR A 99 11.65 5.49 18.25
N VAL A 100 11.47 6.81 18.31
CA VAL A 100 11.08 7.61 17.12
C VAL A 100 12.12 7.45 16.01
N GLY A 101 11.63 7.28 14.77
CA GLY A 101 12.44 7.01 13.60
C GLY A 101 12.73 5.53 13.38
N PHE A 102 12.53 4.67 14.38
CA PHE A 102 12.68 3.22 14.23
C PHE A 102 11.40 2.58 13.70
N ARG A 103 11.56 1.39 13.14
CA ARG A 103 10.49 0.56 12.61
C ARG A 103 10.30 -0.66 13.53
N ASN A 104 9.04 -0.99 13.79
CA ASN A 104 8.69 -2.19 14.56
C ASN A 104 8.55 -3.44 13.68
N SER A 105 8.52 -3.27 12.35
CA SER A 105 8.39 -4.36 11.38
C SER A 105 9.35 -4.19 10.21
N ASN A 106 9.70 -5.29 9.55
CA ASN A 106 10.47 -5.23 8.31
C ASN A 106 9.65 -4.60 7.19
N PRO A 107 10.30 -3.84 6.27
CA PRO A 107 9.62 -3.35 5.08
C PRO A 107 9.09 -4.49 4.22
N VAL A 108 7.95 -4.26 3.58
CA VAL A 108 7.24 -5.29 2.82
C VAL A 108 7.21 -4.92 1.35
N HIS A 109 7.60 -5.88 0.50
CA HIS A 109 7.53 -5.77 -0.94
C HIS A 109 6.14 -6.14 -1.42
N PHE A 110 5.47 -5.26 -2.17
CA PHE A 110 4.11 -5.48 -2.63
C PHE A 110 3.84 -4.82 -3.99
N ARG A 111 2.69 -5.17 -4.59
CA ARG A 111 2.12 -4.54 -5.79
C ARG A 111 0.67 -4.16 -5.55
N PHE A 112 0.24 -3.07 -6.16
CA PHE A 112 -1.19 -2.81 -6.31
C PHE A 112 -1.70 -3.55 -7.54
N VAL A 113 -2.58 -4.53 -7.35
CA VAL A 113 -3.15 -5.33 -8.43
C VAL A 113 -4.65 -5.15 -8.45
N ARG A 114 -5.20 -4.77 -9.61
CA ARG A 114 -6.64 -4.69 -9.77
C ARG A 114 -7.24 -6.09 -9.91
N LYS A 115 -8.26 -6.38 -9.11
CA LYS A 115 -9.09 -7.60 -9.21
C LYS A 115 -10.55 -7.15 -9.20
N ASP A 116 -11.20 -7.21 -10.36
CA ASP A 116 -12.60 -6.77 -10.56
C ASP A 116 -12.91 -5.37 -10.00
N SER A 117 -13.65 -5.29 -8.89
CA SER A 117 -14.11 -4.06 -8.23
C SER A 117 -13.19 -3.57 -7.11
N VAL A 118 -12.08 -4.23 -6.87
CA VAL A 118 -11.11 -3.88 -5.82
C VAL A 118 -9.70 -3.73 -6.37
N VAL A 119 -8.87 -2.97 -5.65
CA VAL A 119 -7.42 -3.01 -5.80
C VAL A 119 -6.87 -3.77 -4.61
N VAL A 120 -6.06 -4.77 -4.87
CA VAL A 120 -5.44 -5.62 -3.86
C VAL A 120 -4.01 -5.21 -3.64
N MET A 121 -3.56 -5.13 -2.39
CA MET A 121 -2.15 -5.13 -2.02
C MET A 121 -1.66 -6.58 -2.04
N ASP A 122 -0.91 -6.92 -3.07
CA ASP A 122 -0.40 -8.26 -3.34
C ASP A 122 1.05 -8.33 -2.89
N LEU A 123 1.32 -9.07 -1.80
CA LEU A 123 2.67 -9.21 -1.24
C LEU A 123 3.48 -10.10 -2.16
N VAL A 124 4.61 -9.58 -2.64
CA VAL A 124 5.49 -10.31 -3.55
C VAL A 124 6.32 -11.31 -2.76
N ASN A 125 6.19 -12.57 -3.12
CA ASN A 125 7.07 -13.60 -2.58
C ASN A 125 8.48 -13.42 -3.15
N THR A 126 9.40 -13.02 -2.31
CA THR A 126 10.78 -12.71 -2.71
C THR A 126 11.79 -13.80 -2.34
N ASP A 127 11.35 -14.95 -1.81
CA ASP A 127 12.24 -15.96 -1.28
C ASP A 127 12.93 -16.80 -2.36
N PHE A 128 12.50 -16.65 -3.62
CA PHE A 128 13.05 -17.41 -4.73
C PHE A 128 13.26 -16.57 -5.99
N LEU A 129 14.12 -17.08 -6.85
CA LEU A 129 14.40 -16.58 -8.20
C LEU A 129 14.19 -17.72 -9.21
N ILE A 130 13.65 -17.37 -10.38
CA ILE A 130 13.36 -18.33 -11.45
C ILE A 130 14.10 -17.85 -12.72
N PRO A 131 15.42 -18.04 -12.81
CA PRO A 131 16.21 -17.52 -13.94
C PRO A 131 16.04 -18.32 -15.23
N THR A 132 15.38 -19.48 -15.20
CA THR A 132 15.21 -20.36 -16.35
C THR A 132 14.24 -19.79 -17.39
N PRO A 133 14.50 -19.92 -18.70
CA PRO A 133 13.55 -19.60 -19.77
C PRO A 133 12.45 -20.69 -19.92
N ASN A 134 12.56 -21.83 -19.25
CA ASN A 134 11.60 -22.95 -19.37
C ASN A 134 10.24 -22.56 -18.78
N ALA A 135 9.24 -22.41 -19.63
CA ALA A 135 7.89 -21.99 -19.25
C ALA A 135 7.19 -22.97 -18.29
N ALA A 136 7.49 -24.27 -18.37
CA ALA A 136 6.90 -25.26 -17.47
C ALA A 136 7.45 -25.11 -16.04
N VAL A 137 8.77 -24.91 -15.90
CA VAL A 137 9.42 -24.62 -14.60
C VAL A 137 8.91 -23.31 -14.02
N GLN A 138 8.82 -22.25 -14.85
CA GLN A 138 8.27 -20.97 -14.42
C GLN A 138 6.83 -21.09 -13.91
N ARG A 139 5.98 -21.87 -14.60
CA ARG A 139 4.60 -22.10 -14.18
C ARG A 139 4.55 -22.85 -12.86
N SER A 140 5.25 -23.99 -12.78
CA SER A 140 5.30 -24.81 -11.57
C SER A 140 5.79 -24.02 -10.35
N ALA A 141 6.84 -23.22 -10.52
CA ALA A 141 7.34 -22.38 -9.45
C ALA A 141 6.32 -21.30 -9.03
N LYS A 142 5.65 -20.63 -9.98
CA LYS A 142 4.60 -19.64 -9.67
C LYS A 142 3.40 -20.25 -8.97
N ASP A 143 3.00 -21.47 -9.35
CA ASP A 143 1.84 -22.16 -8.75
C ASP A 143 2.14 -22.59 -7.30
N ASN A 144 3.38 -22.95 -6.99
CA ASN A 144 3.80 -23.37 -5.65
C ASN A 144 4.22 -22.20 -4.73
N TYR A 145 4.63 -21.06 -5.30
CA TYR A 145 5.15 -19.90 -4.58
C TYR A 145 4.45 -18.62 -5.05
N THR A 146 3.13 -18.64 -4.96
CA THR A 146 2.30 -17.49 -5.36
C THR A 146 2.46 -16.31 -4.41
N ASN A 147 2.12 -15.12 -4.90
CA ASN A 147 2.01 -13.93 -4.06
C ASN A 147 0.84 -14.06 -3.09
N LEU A 148 0.89 -13.33 -1.98
CA LEU A 148 -0.17 -13.29 -0.98
C LEU A 148 -1.06 -12.07 -1.22
N SER A 149 -2.32 -12.28 -1.56
CA SER A 149 -3.33 -11.20 -1.55
C SER A 149 -3.62 -10.80 -0.11
N PHE A 150 -2.99 -9.71 0.32
CA PHE A 150 -2.93 -9.31 1.73
C PHE A 150 -4.11 -8.43 2.14
N LEU A 151 -4.36 -7.36 1.38
CA LEU A 151 -5.41 -6.39 1.65
C LEU A 151 -6.16 -6.06 0.38
N SER A 152 -7.45 -5.79 0.50
CA SER A 152 -8.27 -5.28 -0.60
C SER A 152 -8.81 -3.89 -0.26
N PHE A 153 -8.74 -3.00 -1.24
CA PHE A 153 -9.23 -1.63 -1.15
C PHE A 153 -10.41 -1.46 -2.11
N PRO A 154 -11.59 -1.04 -1.62
CA PRO A 154 -12.73 -0.75 -2.49
C PRO A 154 -12.41 0.35 -3.50
N VAL A 155 -12.68 0.10 -4.78
CA VAL A 155 -12.62 1.13 -5.82
C VAL A 155 -13.81 2.07 -5.65
N LYS A 156 -13.54 3.36 -5.50
CA LYS A 156 -14.57 4.41 -5.37
C LYS A 156 -14.91 5.06 -6.71
N GLY A 157 -14.08 4.89 -7.71
CA GLY A 157 -14.30 5.39 -9.06
C GLY A 157 -13.01 5.58 -9.84
N TRP A 158 -13.18 6.06 -11.05
CA TRP A 158 -12.11 6.39 -11.98
C TRP A 158 -12.11 7.88 -12.26
N SER A 159 -10.92 8.44 -12.52
CA SER A 159 -10.82 9.79 -13.07
C SER A 159 -11.58 9.92 -14.40
N LYS A 160 -11.97 11.12 -14.77
CA LYS A 160 -12.78 11.37 -15.96
C LYS A 160 -12.16 10.84 -17.26
N ASP A 161 -10.83 10.89 -17.36
CA ASP A 161 -10.03 10.33 -18.45
C ASP A 161 -9.74 8.84 -18.28
N SER A 162 -10.20 8.23 -17.20
CA SER A 162 -9.92 6.85 -16.81
C SER A 162 -8.42 6.53 -16.68
N ALA A 163 -7.56 7.53 -16.45
CA ALA A 163 -6.13 7.36 -16.28
C ALA A 163 -5.75 6.93 -14.86
N SER A 164 -6.59 7.24 -13.86
CA SER A 164 -6.36 6.92 -12.45
C SER A 164 -7.57 6.25 -11.81
N VAL A 165 -7.33 5.42 -10.80
CA VAL A 165 -8.34 4.80 -9.95
C VAL A 165 -8.26 5.34 -8.53
N LEU A 166 -9.40 5.72 -7.95
CA LEU A 166 -9.52 6.14 -6.56
C LEU A 166 -9.92 4.97 -5.70
N ILE A 167 -9.14 4.68 -4.66
CA ILE A 167 -9.41 3.62 -3.67
C ILE A 167 -9.56 4.21 -2.28
N ASP A 168 -10.38 3.55 -1.44
CA ASP A 168 -10.49 3.86 -0.02
C ASP A 168 -9.48 3.01 0.75
N ALA A 169 -8.46 3.66 1.27
CA ALA A 169 -7.38 3.02 2.02
C ALA A 169 -7.50 3.20 3.54
N SER A 170 -8.58 3.80 4.02
CA SER A 170 -8.76 4.17 5.43
C SER A 170 -8.54 3.01 6.39
N SER A 171 -9.10 1.83 6.08
CA SER A 171 -9.01 0.65 6.95
C SER A 171 -7.58 0.19 7.22
N PHE A 172 -6.66 0.39 6.27
CA PHE A 172 -5.26 0.01 6.47
C PHE A 172 -4.49 1.03 7.31
N PHE A 173 -4.71 2.32 7.05
CA PHE A 173 -3.91 3.36 7.70
C PHE A 173 -4.45 3.78 9.07
N LEU A 174 -5.77 3.71 9.27
CA LEU A 174 -6.43 4.22 10.47
C LEU A 174 -6.80 3.13 11.49
N LYS A 175 -6.78 1.85 11.10
CA LYS A 175 -7.09 0.74 12.00
C LYS A 175 -5.83 -0.06 12.34
N ASP A 176 -5.90 -0.83 13.41
CA ASP A 176 -4.82 -1.76 13.74
C ASP A 176 -4.71 -2.87 12.72
N ASN A 177 -3.47 -3.25 12.47
CA ASN A 177 -3.15 -4.34 11.57
C ASN A 177 -2.16 -5.29 12.25
N LYS A 178 -2.53 -6.55 12.38
CA LYS A 178 -1.71 -7.58 13.03
C LYS A 178 -0.35 -7.82 12.35
N PHE A 179 -0.23 -7.49 11.05
CA PHE A 179 1.03 -7.63 10.32
C PHE A 179 2.00 -6.45 10.54
N PHE A 180 1.47 -5.33 11.02
CA PHE A 180 2.25 -4.13 11.31
C PHE A 180 1.87 -3.59 12.69
N PRO A 181 2.12 -4.35 13.76
CA PRO A 181 1.82 -3.90 15.11
C PRO A 181 2.61 -2.64 15.41
N VAL A 182 1.94 -1.61 15.89
CA VAL A 182 2.55 -0.34 16.27
C VAL A 182 3.09 -0.40 17.68
N ILE A 183 2.40 -1.11 18.56
CA ILE A 183 2.79 -1.36 19.93
C ILE A 183 3.03 -2.86 20.06
N GLY A 184 4.13 -3.24 20.71
CA GLY A 184 4.39 -4.65 21.01
C GLY A 184 3.53 -5.15 22.16
N ASP A 185 3.19 -6.45 22.13
CA ASP A 185 2.42 -7.10 23.19
C ASP A 185 3.23 -7.29 24.50
N ASP A 186 4.57 -7.21 24.40
CA ASP A 186 5.52 -7.25 25.51
C ASP A 186 6.42 -6.03 25.49
N MET A 187 6.48 -5.33 26.61
CA MET A 187 7.35 -4.16 26.80
C MET A 187 8.18 -4.33 28.08
N ASN A 188 9.37 -4.84 27.95
CA ASN A 188 10.31 -5.05 29.06
C ASN A 188 9.73 -5.95 30.18
N GLY A 189 9.05 -7.03 29.82
CA GLY A 189 8.42 -7.98 30.75
C GLY A 189 7.06 -7.52 31.28
N LEU A 190 6.49 -6.47 30.68
CA LEU A 190 5.11 -6.06 30.90
C LEU A 190 4.25 -6.50 29.71
N SER A 191 3.17 -7.21 29.99
CA SER A 191 2.14 -7.50 28.97
C SER A 191 1.30 -6.25 28.74
N VAL A 192 1.17 -5.84 27.49
CA VAL A 192 0.42 -4.64 27.09
C VAL A 192 -0.69 -5.05 26.13
N ASN A 193 -1.93 -4.86 26.55
CA ASN A 193 -3.11 -5.06 25.71
C ASN A 193 -3.70 -3.69 25.35
N THR A 194 -3.84 -3.41 24.07
CA THR A 194 -4.27 -2.10 23.57
C THR A 194 -5.58 -2.17 22.82
N ASN A 195 -6.44 -1.17 23.04
CA ASN A 195 -7.65 -0.93 22.29
C ASN A 195 -7.52 0.42 21.57
N LEU A 196 -7.62 0.39 20.23
CA LEU A 196 -7.57 1.61 19.41
C LEU A 196 -8.82 2.44 19.65
N ASP A 197 -8.61 3.74 19.88
CA ASP A 197 -9.67 4.73 19.91
C ASP A 197 -9.79 5.35 18.51
N ASP A 198 -10.87 5.00 17.83
CA ASP A 198 -11.12 5.45 16.45
C ASP A 198 -11.43 6.94 16.37
N ASP A 199 -12.09 7.50 17.39
CA ASP A 199 -12.51 8.91 17.41
C ASP A 199 -11.31 9.85 17.63
N LEU A 200 -10.30 9.37 18.33
CA LEU A 200 -9.04 10.10 18.57
C LEU A 200 -7.94 9.76 17.55
N THR A 201 -8.21 8.84 16.62
CA THR A 201 -7.25 8.44 15.58
C THR A 201 -7.46 9.24 14.32
N HIS A 202 -6.42 9.92 13.82
CA HIS A 202 -6.57 10.80 12.65
C HIS A 202 -5.31 10.90 11.78
N ILE A 203 -5.52 11.24 10.50
CA ILE A 203 -4.45 11.54 9.56
C ILE A 203 -3.84 12.90 9.90
N LYS A 204 -2.53 12.91 10.19
CA LYS A 204 -1.78 14.12 10.56
C LYS A 204 -1.17 14.82 9.35
N THR A 205 -0.45 14.07 8.50
CA THR A 205 0.19 14.61 7.30
C THR A 205 0.12 13.68 6.12
N LEU A 206 0.00 14.26 4.92
CA LEU A 206 0.11 13.57 3.65
C LEU A 206 1.22 14.23 2.84
N LYS A 207 2.10 13.42 2.24
CA LYS A 207 3.15 13.89 1.32
C LYS A 207 3.26 12.93 0.13
N SER A 208 3.41 13.47 -1.06
CA SER A 208 3.65 12.67 -2.26
C SER A 208 4.77 13.27 -3.09
N PHE A 209 5.63 12.39 -3.61
CA PHE A 209 6.85 12.74 -4.34
C PHE A 209 6.97 11.90 -5.61
N LYS A 210 8.06 12.09 -6.35
CA LYS A 210 8.32 11.36 -7.60
C LYS A 210 8.43 9.84 -7.41
N THR A 211 9.02 9.39 -6.31
CA THR A 211 9.35 7.97 -6.08
C THR A 211 8.75 7.39 -4.81
N ASN A 212 8.13 8.22 -3.99
CA ASN A 212 7.50 7.77 -2.73
C ASN A 212 6.35 8.67 -2.32
N ALA A 213 5.48 8.11 -1.48
CA ALA A 213 4.45 8.85 -0.77
C ALA A 213 4.47 8.47 0.71
N SER A 214 4.07 9.41 1.56
CA SER A 214 4.10 9.24 3.01
C SER A 214 2.77 9.68 3.62
N VAL A 215 2.26 8.85 4.52
CA VAL A 215 1.06 9.10 5.34
C VAL A 215 1.47 9.02 6.80
N THR A 216 1.31 10.10 7.54
CA THR A 216 1.48 10.10 9.00
C THR A 216 0.12 10.11 9.66
N VAL A 217 -0.10 9.14 10.54
CA VAL A 217 -1.33 8.97 11.32
C VAL A 217 -0.98 9.12 12.79
N GLU A 218 -1.78 9.85 13.55
CA GLU A 218 -1.75 9.85 15.00
C GLU A 218 -2.83 8.90 15.48
N ARG A 219 -2.41 7.86 16.23
CA ARG A 219 -3.27 6.84 16.81
C ARG A 219 -3.33 6.97 18.31
N SER A 220 -4.52 6.89 18.84
CA SER A 220 -4.76 6.90 20.28
C SER A 220 -5.29 5.54 20.73
N TYR A 221 -4.84 5.10 21.89
CA TYR A 221 -5.20 3.81 22.47
C TYR A 221 -5.53 3.97 23.93
N SER A 222 -6.40 3.11 24.47
CA SER A 222 -6.41 2.74 25.87
C SER A 222 -5.62 1.42 26.04
N ALA A 223 -4.82 1.34 27.10
CA ALA A 223 -3.95 0.19 27.34
C ALA A 223 -4.13 -0.39 28.74
N ASP A 224 -4.29 -1.72 28.80
CA ASP A 224 -4.15 -2.49 30.03
C ASP A 224 -2.73 -3.04 30.13
N ILE A 225 -2.03 -2.64 31.18
CA ILE A 225 -0.63 -3.02 31.43
C ILE A 225 -0.58 -3.96 32.64
N ARG A 226 0.04 -5.12 32.43
CA ARG A 226 0.16 -6.16 33.47
C ARG A 226 1.59 -6.60 33.63
N SER A 227 2.00 -6.86 34.88
CA SER A 227 3.23 -7.55 35.25
C SER A 227 2.91 -8.94 35.77
N GLU A 228 3.93 -9.75 36.05
CA GLU A 228 3.76 -11.03 36.74
C GLU A 228 3.10 -10.88 38.13
N ARG A 229 3.19 -9.70 38.73
CA ARG A 229 2.63 -9.38 40.06
C ARG A 229 1.21 -8.84 40.01
N GLY A 230 0.61 -8.69 38.83
CA GLY A 230 -0.75 -8.21 38.63
C GLY A 230 -0.86 -6.96 37.73
N THR A 231 -2.01 -6.31 37.79
CA THR A 231 -2.32 -5.13 36.97
C THR A 231 -1.47 -3.94 37.42
N VAL A 232 -0.76 -3.34 36.49
CA VAL A 232 0.05 -2.12 36.68
C VAL A 232 -0.78 -0.87 36.38
N ALA A 233 -1.54 -0.92 35.27
CA ALA A 233 -2.45 0.16 34.87
C ALA A 233 -3.60 -0.42 34.06
N SER A 234 -4.78 0.22 34.14
CA SER A 234 -5.94 -0.04 33.30
C SER A 234 -6.34 1.24 32.60
N ASP A 235 -6.85 1.11 31.37
CA ASP A 235 -7.30 2.23 30.53
C ASP A 235 -6.25 3.36 30.39
N TYR A 236 -4.96 3.01 30.42
CA TYR A 236 -3.89 3.96 30.33
C TYR A 236 -3.83 4.58 28.92
N PRO A 237 -3.94 5.92 28.78
CA PRO A 237 -3.97 6.55 27.48
C PRO A 237 -2.58 6.57 26.83
N ILE A 238 -2.52 6.11 25.59
CA ILE A 238 -1.31 6.12 24.78
C ILE A 238 -1.60 6.82 23.45
N THR A 239 -0.71 7.71 23.04
CA THR A 239 -0.75 8.34 21.70
C THR A 239 0.56 8.08 20.96
N ILE A 240 0.44 7.58 19.72
CA ILE A 240 1.59 7.23 18.87
C ILE A 240 1.38 7.81 17.48
N GLY A 241 2.39 8.49 16.98
CA GLY A 241 2.48 8.85 15.57
C GLY A 241 3.11 7.73 14.77
N VAL A 242 2.43 7.29 13.71
CA VAL A 242 2.90 6.25 12.79
C VAL A 242 3.06 6.85 11.41
N ASN A 243 4.22 6.66 10.82
CA ASN A 243 4.49 7.07 9.45
C ASN A 243 4.59 5.87 8.53
N TYR A 244 3.74 5.84 7.52
CA TYR A 244 3.74 4.87 6.44
C TYR A 244 4.41 5.47 5.22
N THR A 245 5.40 4.80 4.67
CA THR A 245 6.07 5.20 3.43
C THR A 245 5.85 4.16 2.35
N LEU A 246 5.19 4.56 1.26
CA LEU A 246 5.03 3.78 0.04
C LEU A 246 6.11 4.22 -0.94
N MET A 247 7.09 3.37 -1.23
CA MET A 247 8.22 3.70 -2.11
C MET A 247 8.19 2.80 -3.35
N ALA A 248 8.21 3.41 -4.54
CA ALA A 248 8.36 2.65 -5.78
C ALA A 248 9.77 2.07 -5.87
N LEU A 249 9.87 0.78 -6.14
CA LEU A 249 11.14 0.12 -6.40
C LEU A 249 11.62 0.43 -7.83
N PRO A 250 12.94 0.41 -8.07
CA PRO A 250 13.49 0.64 -9.41
C PRO A 250 12.98 -0.41 -10.41
N GLU A 251 12.58 0.03 -11.60
CA GLU A 251 12.18 -0.88 -12.71
C GLU A 251 13.32 -1.81 -13.14
N GLN A 252 14.56 -1.32 -13.01
CA GLN A 252 15.76 -2.11 -13.24
C GLN A 252 16.45 -2.37 -11.91
N PRO A 253 16.25 -3.54 -11.29
CA PRO A 253 16.90 -3.89 -10.05
C PRO A 253 18.42 -4.01 -10.24
N MET A 254 19.14 -3.86 -9.13
CA MET A 254 20.59 -4.08 -9.11
C MET A 254 20.90 -5.56 -9.37
N VAL A 255 21.92 -5.82 -10.19
CA VAL A 255 22.41 -7.17 -10.42
C VAL A 255 22.92 -7.75 -9.08
N PRO A 256 22.40 -8.89 -8.61
CA PRO A 256 22.83 -9.49 -7.37
C PRO A 256 24.27 -9.98 -7.47
N ARG A 257 25.00 -9.96 -6.34
CA ARG A 257 26.35 -10.49 -6.21
C ARG A 257 26.33 -11.69 -5.27
N LEU A 258 26.88 -12.81 -5.71
CA LEU A 258 27.06 -13.98 -4.86
C LEU A 258 27.93 -13.65 -3.64
N SER A 259 27.62 -14.27 -2.52
CA SER A 259 28.43 -14.17 -1.31
C SER A 259 29.67 -15.03 -1.43
N ASP A 260 30.69 -14.65 -0.66
CA ASP A 260 31.89 -15.45 -0.45
C ASP A 260 32.08 -15.65 1.06
N THR A 261 32.19 -16.89 1.51
CA THR A 261 32.30 -17.24 2.94
C THR A 261 33.57 -16.76 3.59
N ARG A 262 34.58 -16.35 2.80
CA ARG A 262 35.84 -15.77 3.29
C ARG A 262 35.68 -14.32 3.75
N ILE A 263 34.56 -13.68 3.42
CA ILE A 263 34.30 -12.26 3.74
C ILE A 263 33.01 -12.17 4.55
N GLY A 264 33.10 -11.60 5.76
CA GLY A 264 31.95 -11.34 6.62
C GLY A 264 31.12 -10.15 6.12
N LEU A 265 29.96 -10.42 5.53
CA LEU A 265 29.04 -9.42 4.98
C LEU A 265 27.60 -9.71 5.41
N PHE A 266 26.73 -8.70 5.37
CA PHE A 266 25.29 -8.92 5.50
C PHE A 266 24.75 -9.61 4.25
N LEU A 267 23.99 -10.68 4.45
CA LEU A 267 23.56 -11.59 3.41
C LEU A 267 22.03 -11.67 3.27
N THR A 268 21.60 -12.08 2.09
CA THR A 268 20.20 -12.46 1.79
C THR A 268 20.23 -13.76 1.01
N SER A 269 19.48 -14.76 1.48
CA SER A 269 19.36 -16.05 0.79
C SER A 269 18.11 -16.08 -0.09
N LYS A 270 18.21 -16.78 -1.22
CA LYS A 270 17.12 -17.04 -2.17
C LYS A 270 17.20 -18.48 -2.65
N TYR A 271 16.04 -19.10 -2.86
CA TYR A 271 15.95 -20.35 -3.59
C TYR A 271 16.03 -20.09 -5.09
N ILE A 272 16.91 -20.78 -5.78
CA ILE A 272 17.06 -20.67 -7.24
C ILE A 272 16.40 -21.88 -7.88
N PHE A 273 15.44 -21.61 -8.78
CA PHE A 273 14.80 -22.62 -9.61
C PHE A 273 15.38 -22.53 -11.01
N ASP A 274 16.27 -23.48 -11.36
CA ASP A 274 16.85 -23.58 -12.68
C ASP A 274 16.38 -24.87 -13.38
N ASN A 275 16.49 -24.90 -14.68
CA ASN A 275 16.00 -26.02 -15.52
C ASN A 275 16.78 -27.32 -15.31
N ASP A 276 18.08 -27.20 -15.11
CA ASP A 276 19.04 -28.33 -15.14
C ASP A 276 19.61 -28.66 -13.75
N LYS A 277 19.14 -27.99 -12.71
CA LYS A 277 19.64 -28.15 -11.34
C LYS A 277 18.48 -28.36 -10.38
N ARG A 278 18.77 -29.03 -9.27
CA ARG A 278 17.88 -29.03 -8.12
C ARG A 278 17.70 -27.61 -7.59
N ILE A 279 16.64 -27.39 -6.82
CA ILE A 279 16.43 -26.14 -6.08
C ILE A 279 17.65 -25.92 -5.15
N GLU A 280 18.36 -24.83 -5.36
CA GLU A 280 19.54 -24.46 -4.56
C GLU A 280 19.26 -23.22 -3.72
N ASN A 281 19.68 -23.25 -2.45
CA ASN A 281 19.70 -22.05 -1.61
C ASN A 281 20.97 -21.27 -1.91
N THR A 282 20.82 -20.10 -2.52
CA THR A 282 21.92 -19.24 -2.94
C THR A 282 21.94 -17.97 -2.12
N THR A 283 23.12 -17.57 -1.65
CA THR A 283 23.28 -16.42 -0.78
C THR A 283 23.92 -15.26 -1.53
N PHE A 284 23.31 -14.08 -1.38
CA PHE A 284 23.72 -12.84 -2.02
C PHE A 284 24.15 -11.81 -0.98
N VAL A 285 25.12 -10.97 -1.38
CA VAL A 285 25.65 -9.86 -0.56
C VAL A 285 24.66 -8.68 -0.59
N ARG A 286 24.34 -8.14 0.59
CA ARG A 286 23.68 -6.83 0.70
C ARG A 286 24.71 -5.74 0.51
N ARG A 287 24.48 -4.85 -0.47
CA ARG A 287 25.39 -3.75 -0.78
C ARG A 287 24.66 -2.52 -1.30
N TRP A 288 25.30 -1.39 -1.24
CA TRP A 288 24.83 -0.19 -1.90
C TRP A 288 24.86 -0.35 -3.44
N ARG A 289 23.91 0.25 -4.13
CA ARG A 289 23.93 0.36 -5.58
C ARG A 289 24.84 1.52 -5.98
N VAL A 290 26.11 1.26 -6.10
CA VAL A 290 27.13 2.24 -6.55
C VAL A 290 27.54 1.88 -7.95
N GLU A 291 27.14 2.69 -8.92
CA GLU A 291 27.45 2.53 -10.35
C GLU A 291 28.29 3.72 -10.82
N PRO A 292 29.36 3.52 -11.59
CA PRO A 292 30.22 4.61 -12.06
C PRO A 292 29.44 5.50 -13.04
N ALA A 293 29.63 6.82 -12.95
CA ALA A 293 29.04 7.77 -13.90
C ALA A 293 29.66 7.61 -15.30
N ASP A 294 30.98 7.38 -15.35
CA ASP A 294 31.73 7.05 -16.57
C ASP A 294 32.26 5.62 -16.48
N THR A 295 31.56 4.70 -17.13
CA THR A 295 31.91 3.27 -17.13
C THR A 295 33.23 3.01 -17.88
N ALA A 296 33.51 3.73 -18.95
CA ALA A 296 34.73 3.55 -19.74
C ALA A 296 35.97 3.97 -18.95
N ALA A 297 35.92 5.12 -18.29
CA ALA A 297 36.97 5.58 -17.42
C ALA A 297 37.23 4.63 -16.24
N TYR A 298 36.13 4.13 -15.64
CA TYR A 298 36.21 3.14 -14.55
C TYR A 298 36.84 1.83 -14.99
N MET A 299 36.46 1.31 -16.15
CA MET A 299 37.07 0.10 -16.73
C MET A 299 38.53 0.27 -17.09
N ALA A 300 38.95 1.51 -17.39
CA ALA A 300 40.34 1.87 -17.58
C ALA A 300 41.13 2.11 -16.28
N GLY A 301 40.55 1.75 -15.10
CA GLY A 301 41.20 1.88 -13.78
C GLY A 301 41.21 3.30 -13.21
N ARG A 302 40.48 4.26 -13.82
CA ARG A 302 40.43 5.63 -13.32
C ARG A 302 39.38 5.77 -12.20
N LEU A 303 39.66 6.60 -11.21
CA LEU A 303 38.69 6.96 -10.18
C LEU A 303 37.60 7.84 -10.80
N VAL A 304 36.35 7.45 -10.64
CA VAL A 304 35.18 8.17 -11.19
C VAL A 304 34.10 8.36 -10.13
N ALA A 305 33.36 9.46 -10.23
CA ALA A 305 32.20 9.67 -9.37
C ALA A 305 31.09 8.65 -9.66
N PRO A 306 30.29 8.26 -8.65
CA PRO A 306 29.11 7.41 -8.87
C PRO A 306 27.98 8.19 -9.54
N LYS A 307 27.13 7.50 -10.29
CA LYS A 307 25.88 8.06 -10.85
C LYS A 307 24.96 8.62 -9.75
N LYS A 308 24.95 8.00 -8.59
CA LYS A 308 24.19 8.43 -7.42
C LYS A 308 25.06 8.23 -6.18
N HIS A 309 25.29 9.33 -5.46
CA HIS A 309 26.03 9.28 -4.19
C HIS A 309 25.21 8.59 -3.11
N ILE A 310 25.88 7.97 -2.14
CA ILE A 310 25.28 7.56 -0.88
C ILE A 310 25.07 8.83 -0.05
N VAL A 311 23.82 9.10 0.34
CA VAL A 311 23.43 10.32 1.04
C VAL A 311 22.89 9.96 2.42
N TYR A 312 23.44 10.59 3.44
CA TYR A 312 22.95 10.53 4.81
C TYR A 312 22.31 11.85 5.19
N TYR A 313 21.16 11.79 5.83
CA TYR A 313 20.47 12.96 6.35
C TYR A 313 20.67 12.98 7.87
N VAL A 314 21.14 14.10 8.40
CA VAL A 314 21.21 14.36 9.84
C VAL A 314 19.93 15.06 10.26
N ASP A 315 19.26 14.54 11.29
CA ASP A 315 18.03 15.13 11.82
C ASP A 315 18.26 16.60 12.21
N PRO A 316 17.39 17.53 11.79
CA PRO A 316 17.54 18.96 12.14
C PRO A 316 17.48 19.22 13.66
N GLY A 317 16.79 18.39 14.44
CA GLY A 317 16.75 18.44 15.89
C GLY A 317 18.02 17.96 16.58
N PHE A 318 19.01 17.42 15.83
CA PHE A 318 20.29 17.00 16.42
C PHE A 318 21.10 18.21 16.92
N PRO A 319 21.71 18.16 18.12
CA PRO A 319 22.46 19.29 18.68
C PRO A 319 23.58 19.78 17.75
N ASP A 320 23.69 21.07 17.54
CA ASP A 320 24.62 21.65 16.56
C ASP A 320 26.08 21.31 16.86
N LEU A 321 26.42 21.24 18.14
CA LEU A 321 27.77 20.81 18.59
C LEU A 321 28.20 19.48 17.96
N TRP A 322 27.28 18.53 17.83
CA TRP A 322 27.55 17.17 17.32
C TRP A 322 27.36 17.04 15.82
N LYS A 323 26.62 17.95 15.16
CA LYS A 323 26.39 17.91 13.70
C LYS A 323 27.70 17.90 12.93
N GLN A 324 28.67 18.71 13.36
CA GLN A 324 29.99 18.78 12.73
C GLN A 324 30.76 17.46 12.88
N ALA A 325 30.76 16.89 14.09
CA ALA A 325 31.44 15.61 14.34
C ALA A 325 30.82 14.47 13.51
N ILE A 326 29.47 14.39 13.41
CA ILE A 326 28.79 13.42 12.58
C ILE A 326 29.13 13.62 11.10
N ARG A 327 29.11 14.87 10.61
CA ARG A 327 29.47 15.17 9.23
C ARG A 327 30.86 14.67 8.87
N VAL A 328 31.85 14.88 9.74
CA VAL A 328 33.22 14.40 9.56
C VAL A 328 33.33 12.87 9.69
N GLY A 329 32.57 12.27 10.59
CA GLY A 329 32.62 10.82 10.83
C GLY A 329 31.91 9.97 9.80
N VAL A 330 31.08 10.56 8.93
CA VAL A 330 30.35 9.86 7.85
C VAL A 330 31.04 10.03 6.51
N LEU A 331 31.89 11.06 6.34
CA LEU A 331 32.70 11.31 5.12
C LEU A 331 34.02 10.59 5.20
#